data_0ec3a3b222d8203e6c2044b3af91cf8e
#
_entry.id   0ec3a3b222d8203e6c2044b3af91cf8e
#
_cell.length_a   1.000
_cell.length_b   1.000
_cell.length_c   1.000
_cell.angle_alpha   90.00
_cell.angle_beta   90.00
_cell.angle_gamma   90.00
#
_symmetry.space_group_name_H-M   'P 1'
#
loop_
_entity.id
_entity.type
_entity.pdbx_description
1 polymer ?
#
loop_
_entity_poly.entity_id
_entity_poly.type
_entity_poly.pdbx_seq_one_letter_code
_entity_poly.pdbx_strand_id
1 'polypeptide(L)'
;MTDSIYDQLNAYGTVAKQRFVENFSGWQLDTDRWDQSNTNGTQVMADSIDGGLLMSTTSSGSSISYIDFADKKQFSNTGSVMIAVMKHGSTTGGESYTGLQSGTTQGNGQGAWSYVNDSWKGAVFNFYTVGASGGTWVQTGCVTSDTNWHTHKIELTSSAGSLQIDGNTTVTSTTNLPAVSLQPSVGINNTSAVNRTLNIRYMECYNT
;
A
#
# COMPACT_ATOMS: atom_id res chain seq x y z
N MET A 1 30.99 16.65 4.38
CA MET A 1 29.67 16.11 4.82
C MET A 1 28.70 17.24 4.62
N THR A 2 27.89 17.15 3.59
CA THR A 2 26.79 18.11 3.37
C THR A 2 25.59 17.60 4.15
N ASP A 3 25.28 18.27 5.25
CA ASP A 3 24.03 18.00 5.97
C ASP A 3 22.88 18.14 4.98
N SER A 4 22.01 17.15 4.98
CA SER A 4 20.85 17.20 4.09
C SER A 4 19.97 18.39 4.49
N ILE A 5 19.22 18.95 3.56
CA ILE A 5 18.23 20.01 3.83
C ILE A 5 17.26 19.60 4.97
N TYR A 6 17.03 18.30 5.14
CA TYR A 6 16.20 17.74 6.20
C TYR A 6 16.84 17.82 7.59
N ASP A 7 18.18 17.70 7.69
CA ASP A 7 18.89 17.83 8.96
C ASP A 7 18.91 19.29 9.41
N GLN A 8 18.94 20.24 8.49
CA GLN A 8 18.87 21.65 8.80
C GLN A 8 17.47 22.08 9.28
N LEU A 9 16.39 21.50 8.74
CA LEU A 9 15.02 21.78 9.18
C LEU A 9 14.75 21.23 10.59
N ASN A 10 15.36 20.10 10.96
CA ASN A 10 15.25 19.54 12.30
C ASN A 10 15.94 20.38 13.37
N ALA A 11 16.97 21.15 13.02
CA ALA A 11 17.70 22.03 13.93
C ALA A 11 16.87 23.23 14.42
N TYR A 12 15.78 23.57 13.77
CA TYR A 12 14.91 24.69 14.13
C TYR A 12 13.69 24.33 14.98
N GLY A 13 13.64 23.12 15.57
CA GLY A 13 12.60 22.77 16.54
C GLY A 13 11.18 22.55 15.96
N THR A 14 11.01 22.67 14.66
CA THR A 14 9.83 22.12 13.99
C THR A 14 10.07 20.62 13.83
N VAL A 15 9.28 19.80 14.51
CA VAL A 15 9.25 18.37 14.26
C VAL A 15 8.93 18.23 12.77
N ALA A 16 9.96 17.94 11.95
CA ALA A 16 9.75 17.71 10.53
C ALA A 16 8.81 16.53 10.43
N LYS A 17 7.59 16.77 9.96
CA LYS A 17 6.63 15.69 9.73
C LYS A 17 7.29 14.73 8.77
N GLN A 18 7.49 13.49 9.19
CA GLN A 18 8.03 12.48 8.31
C GLN A 18 7.18 12.39 7.06
N ARG A 19 7.80 12.63 5.92
CA ARG A 19 7.15 12.57 4.62
C ARG A 19 8.02 11.80 3.66
N PHE A 20 7.40 10.90 2.95
CA PHE A 20 7.98 10.10 1.90
C PHE A 20 7.17 10.27 0.63
N VAL A 21 7.84 10.44 -0.50
CA VAL A 21 7.22 10.51 -1.83
C VAL A 21 8.01 9.61 -2.79
N GLU A 22 7.29 8.78 -3.53
CA GLU A 22 7.83 7.94 -4.59
C GLU A 22 6.99 8.08 -5.86
N ASN A 23 7.62 8.40 -6.96
CA ASN A 23 6.97 8.54 -8.27
C ASN A 23 7.15 7.32 -9.17
N PHE A 24 7.94 6.34 -8.75
CA PHE A 24 8.27 5.15 -9.54
C PHE A 24 8.66 5.46 -10.99
N SER A 25 9.52 6.47 -11.18
CA SER A 25 9.87 7.02 -12.49
C SER A 25 11.29 6.69 -12.97
N GLY A 26 11.98 5.81 -12.28
CA GLY A 26 13.35 5.39 -12.58
C GLY A 26 13.42 4.19 -13.54
N TRP A 27 14.62 3.78 -13.87
CA TRP A 27 14.92 2.56 -14.63
C TRP A 27 14.87 1.30 -13.75
N GLN A 28 15.03 1.48 -12.46
CA GLN A 28 15.12 0.41 -11.48
C GLN A 28 14.50 0.89 -10.16
N LEU A 29 13.88 -0.01 -9.43
CA LEU A 29 13.41 0.26 -8.08
C LEU A 29 14.60 0.53 -7.16
N ASP A 30 14.51 1.57 -6.35
CA ASP A 30 15.52 1.92 -5.35
C ASP A 30 15.55 0.85 -4.24
N THR A 31 16.52 -0.06 -4.30
CA THR A 31 16.66 -1.17 -3.36
C THR A 31 17.20 -0.76 -1.99
N ASP A 32 17.76 0.44 -1.86
CA ASP A 32 18.11 1.02 -0.54
C ASP A 32 16.86 1.45 0.23
N ARG A 33 15.78 1.69 -0.48
CA ARG A 33 14.50 2.16 0.04
C ARG A 33 13.46 1.05 0.13
N TRP A 34 13.37 0.22 -0.90
CA TRP A 34 12.35 -0.80 -1.05
C TRP A 34 12.95 -2.21 -0.92
N ASP A 35 12.38 -2.99 -0.04
CA ASP A 35 12.60 -4.44 -0.06
C ASP A 35 11.61 -5.09 -1.04
N GLN A 36 12.08 -6.13 -1.71
CA GLN A 36 11.34 -6.84 -2.75
C GLN A 36 11.20 -8.30 -2.38
N SER A 37 10.00 -8.82 -2.43
CA SER A 37 9.75 -10.25 -2.29
C SER A 37 8.93 -10.76 -3.45
N ASN A 38 9.45 -11.77 -4.13
CA ASN A 38 8.80 -12.41 -5.27
C ASN A 38 8.85 -13.93 -5.12
N THR A 39 7.70 -14.56 -5.28
CA THR A 39 7.59 -16.01 -5.49
C THR A 39 6.81 -16.22 -6.78
N ASN A 40 7.48 -16.68 -7.82
CA ASN A 40 6.88 -16.82 -9.15
C ASN A 40 6.19 -15.54 -9.67
N GLY A 41 6.64 -14.37 -9.21
CA GLY A 41 6.16 -13.06 -9.61
C GLY A 41 7.31 -12.20 -10.16
N THR A 42 7.01 -11.02 -10.65
CA THR A 42 7.99 -10.04 -11.12
C THR A 42 7.64 -8.63 -10.69
N GLN A 43 8.67 -7.78 -10.61
CA GLN A 43 8.56 -6.33 -10.41
C GLN A 43 9.46 -5.68 -11.46
N VAL A 44 8.89 -4.82 -12.27
CA VAL A 44 9.60 -4.15 -13.35
C VAL A 44 9.18 -2.68 -13.37
N MET A 45 10.14 -1.78 -13.43
CA MET A 45 9.83 -0.37 -13.74
C MET A 45 9.31 -0.30 -15.17
N ALA A 46 8.11 0.21 -15.33
CA ALA A 46 7.45 0.26 -16.64
C ALA A 46 8.05 1.40 -17.47
N ASP A 47 8.68 1.03 -18.58
CA ASP A 47 9.12 1.96 -19.62
C ASP A 47 7.91 2.30 -20.50
N SER A 48 6.99 3.07 -19.98
CA SER A 48 5.79 3.50 -20.71
C SER A 48 5.44 4.95 -20.35
N ILE A 49 4.64 5.59 -21.20
CA ILE A 49 4.17 6.96 -20.98
C ILE A 49 3.39 7.11 -19.67
N ASP A 50 2.80 6.02 -19.19
CA ASP A 50 2.11 5.97 -17.90
C ASP A 50 3.07 5.77 -16.72
N GLY A 51 4.32 5.34 -16.97
CA GLY A 51 5.34 5.09 -15.95
C GLY A 51 4.91 4.07 -14.89
N GLY A 52 5.67 4.00 -13.81
CA GLY A 52 5.29 3.27 -12.61
C GLY A 52 6.00 1.94 -12.44
N LEU A 53 5.76 1.29 -11.30
CA LEU A 53 6.19 -0.05 -11.00
C LEU A 53 5.09 -1.04 -11.41
N LEU A 54 5.39 -1.90 -12.37
CA LEU A 54 4.55 -3.02 -12.75
C LEU A 54 4.92 -4.25 -11.93
N MET A 55 3.98 -4.71 -11.14
CA MET A 55 4.05 -5.96 -10.39
C MET A 55 3.21 -7.00 -11.11
N SER A 56 3.71 -8.21 -11.26
CA SER A 56 2.95 -9.30 -11.90
C SER A 56 3.14 -10.62 -11.18
N THR A 57 2.11 -11.44 -11.21
CA THR A 57 2.11 -12.83 -10.79
C THR A 57 1.95 -13.74 -12.00
N THR A 58 2.41 -14.98 -11.88
CA THR A 58 2.16 -16.01 -12.89
C THR A 58 0.85 -16.76 -12.59
N SER A 59 0.45 -17.65 -13.50
CA SER A 59 -0.71 -18.54 -13.31
C SER A 59 -0.48 -19.66 -12.27
N SER A 60 0.62 -19.63 -11.53
CA SER A 60 0.85 -20.54 -10.41
C SER A 60 0.04 -20.08 -9.20
N GLY A 61 -0.74 -20.96 -8.58
CA GLY A 61 -1.65 -20.67 -7.46
C GLY A 61 -0.97 -20.27 -6.13
N SER A 62 0.30 -19.87 -6.16
CA SER A 62 1.05 -19.36 -4.99
C SER A 62 2.06 -18.31 -5.43
N SER A 63 1.69 -17.52 -6.43
CA SER A 63 2.56 -16.48 -6.97
C SER A 63 2.35 -15.16 -6.22
N ILE A 64 3.43 -14.56 -5.75
CA ILE A 64 3.43 -13.32 -4.98
C ILE A 64 4.40 -12.33 -5.62
N SER A 65 4.01 -11.06 -5.68
CA SER A 65 4.89 -9.94 -5.95
C SER A 65 4.59 -8.83 -4.95
N TYR A 66 5.61 -8.38 -4.21
CA TYR A 66 5.44 -7.53 -3.05
C TYR A 66 6.63 -6.59 -2.86
N ILE A 67 6.37 -5.34 -2.46
CA ILE A 67 7.36 -4.39 -1.99
C ILE A 67 6.94 -3.81 -0.64
N ASP A 68 7.90 -3.55 0.24
CA ASP A 68 7.74 -2.78 1.46
C ASP A 68 8.92 -1.83 1.68
N PHE A 69 8.88 -1.06 2.74
CA PHE A 69 9.88 -0.04 3.03
C PHE A 69 11.09 -0.58 3.80
N ALA A 70 11.53 -1.82 3.48
CA ALA A 70 12.69 -2.48 4.05
C ALA A 70 12.72 -2.44 5.60
N ASP A 71 11.57 -2.74 6.21
CA ASP A 71 11.33 -2.73 7.67
C ASP A 71 11.60 -1.36 8.37
N LYS A 72 11.69 -0.29 7.60
CA LYS A 72 11.81 1.08 8.13
C LYS A 72 10.43 1.59 8.57
N LYS A 73 9.94 1.14 9.71
CA LYS A 73 8.63 1.48 10.30
C LYS A 73 8.64 2.91 10.85
N GLN A 74 8.45 3.87 9.98
CA GLN A 74 8.62 5.30 10.29
C GLN A 74 7.30 6.05 10.48
N PHE A 75 6.17 5.42 10.16
CA PHE A 75 4.88 6.09 10.20
C PHE A 75 4.10 5.70 11.45
N SER A 76 3.45 6.71 12.03
CA SER A 76 2.66 6.53 13.26
C SER A 76 1.38 5.74 12.97
N ASN A 77 0.99 4.90 13.90
CA ASN A 77 -0.33 4.26 13.88
C ASN A 77 -1.49 5.20 14.26
N THR A 78 -1.19 6.39 14.77
CA THR A 78 -2.21 7.33 15.31
C THR A 78 -2.22 8.69 14.61
N GLY A 79 -1.52 8.85 13.53
CA GLY A 79 -1.45 10.12 12.82
C GLY A 79 -0.64 9.96 11.54
N SER A 80 -1.08 9.10 10.62
CA SER A 80 -0.42 8.94 9.34
C SER A 80 -1.42 8.92 8.18
N VAL A 81 -0.95 9.38 7.04
CA VAL A 81 -1.68 9.35 5.78
C VAL A 81 -0.81 8.65 4.75
N MET A 82 -1.41 7.77 3.97
CA MET A 82 -0.85 7.19 2.76
C MET A 82 -1.74 7.50 1.58
N ILE A 83 -1.13 7.96 0.50
CA ILE A 83 -1.79 8.17 -0.80
C ILE A 83 -1.06 7.32 -1.83
N ALA A 84 -1.80 6.54 -2.61
CA ALA A 84 -1.25 5.77 -3.71
C ALA A 84 -2.10 5.92 -4.97
N VAL A 85 -1.45 6.01 -6.13
CA VAL A 85 -2.13 6.01 -7.43
C VAL A 85 -1.75 4.73 -8.15
N MET A 86 -2.74 3.87 -8.34
CA MET A 86 -2.53 2.54 -8.90
C MET A 86 -3.67 2.07 -9.80
N LYS A 87 -3.38 1.06 -10.62
CA LYS A 87 -4.40 0.34 -11.41
C LYS A 87 -4.15 -1.16 -11.38
N HIS A 88 -5.23 -1.91 -11.41
CA HIS A 88 -5.20 -3.35 -11.54
C HIS A 88 -5.29 -3.75 -13.03
N GLY A 89 -4.50 -4.72 -13.47
CA GLY A 89 -4.65 -5.30 -14.79
C GLY A 89 -5.78 -6.35 -14.85
N SER A 90 -6.12 -6.91 -13.69
CA SER A 90 -7.27 -7.82 -13.50
C SER A 90 -7.80 -7.66 -12.09
N THR A 91 -9.09 -7.76 -11.91
CA THR A 91 -9.77 -7.72 -10.62
C THR A 91 -10.25 -9.09 -10.14
N THR A 92 -9.92 -10.15 -10.90
CA THR A 92 -10.33 -11.53 -10.61
C THR A 92 -9.13 -12.44 -10.34
N GLY A 93 -9.30 -13.47 -9.54
CA GLY A 93 -8.34 -14.56 -9.36
C GLY A 93 -7.26 -14.35 -8.30
N GLY A 94 -7.43 -13.45 -7.33
CA GLY A 94 -6.46 -13.30 -6.25
C GLY A 94 -6.63 -12.04 -5.43
N GLU A 95 -5.56 -11.59 -4.82
CA GLU A 95 -5.54 -10.49 -3.87
C GLU A 95 -4.59 -9.38 -4.33
N SER A 96 -4.95 -8.15 -4.05
CA SER A 96 -4.04 -7.02 -4.11
C SER A 96 -4.29 -6.08 -2.95
N TYR A 97 -3.25 -5.44 -2.47
CA TYR A 97 -3.35 -4.52 -1.36
C TYR A 97 -2.30 -3.43 -1.49
N THR A 98 -2.66 -2.27 -0.99
CA THR A 98 -1.74 -1.16 -0.73
C THR A 98 -2.10 -0.55 0.59
N GLY A 99 -1.11 -0.24 1.41
CA GLY A 99 -1.38 0.29 2.73
C GLY A 99 -0.15 0.46 3.61
N LEU A 100 -0.43 0.63 4.88
CA LEU A 100 0.55 0.78 5.95
C LEU A 100 0.55 -0.50 6.79
N GLN A 101 1.71 -1.10 7.04
CA GLN A 101 1.82 -2.34 7.82
C GLN A 101 3.05 -2.37 8.73
N SER A 102 3.03 -3.25 9.71
CA SER A 102 4.16 -3.49 10.62
C SER A 102 5.00 -4.71 10.24
N GLY A 103 4.48 -5.59 9.40
CA GLY A 103 5.16 -6.81 8.96
C GLY A 103 6.12 -6.56 7.80
N THR A 104 6.99 -7.54 7.54
CA THR A 104 7.96 -7.59 6.45
C THR A 104 7.53 -8.52 5.32
N THR A 105 6.35 -9.08 5.41
CA THR A 105 5.75 -9.95 4.40
C THR A 105 4.33 -9.51 4.12
N GLN A 106 3.85 -9.88 2.96
CA GLN A 106 2.53 -9.52 2.44
C GLN A 106 1.42 -9.67 3.48
N GLY A 107 0.71 -8.56 3.78
CA GLY A 107 -0.48 -8.57 4.62
C GLY A 107 -0.25 -9.11 6.02
N ASN A 108 1.00 -9.23 6.46
CA ASN A 108 1.36 -9.76 7.75
C ASN A 108 1.59 -8.65 8.77
N GLY A 109 1.27 -8.96 10.02
CA GLY A 109 1.34 -7.98 11.12
C GLY A 109 0.11 -7.09 11.21
N GLN A 110 0.24 -6.02 11.99
CA GLN A 110 -0.81 -5.02 12.15
C GLN A 110 -0.74 -4.00 11.01
N GLY A 111 -1.89 -3.45 10.61
CA GLY A 111 -1.89 -2.47 9.53
C GLY A 111 -3.28 -1.99 9.10
N ALA A 112 -3.28 -1.21 8.03
CA ALA A 112 -4.47 -0.70 7.37
C ALA A 112 -4.23 -0.69 5.85
N TRP A 113 -5.12 -1.31 5.09
CA TRP A 113 -4.96 -1.49 3.65
C TRP A 113 -6.23 -1.18 2.86
N SER A 114 -6.04 -0.63 1.67
CA SER A 114 -6.98 -0.81 0.57
C SER A 114 -6.73 -2.18 -0.03
N TYR A 115 -7.73 -3.01 -0.08
CA TYR A 115 -7.61 -4.42 -0.36
C TYR A 115 -8.67 -4.90 -1.36
N VAL A 116 -8.23 -5.62 -2.37
CA VAL A 116 -9.13 -6.34 -3.28
C VAL A 116 -8.90 -7.84 -3.10
N ASN A 117 -9.98 -8.56 -2.79
CA ASN A 117 -9.99 -10.01 -2.72
C ASN A 117 -11.31 -10.50 -3.33
N ASP A 118 -11.26 -10.87 -4.58
CA ASP A 118 -12.44 -11.23 -5.35
C ASP A 118 -13.06 -12.56 -4.94
N SER A 119 -12.26 -13.49 -4.41
CA SER A 119 -12.76 -14.79 -3.97
C SER A 119 -13.53 -14.73 -2.64
N TRP A 120 -13.28 -13.71 -1.82
CA TRP A 120 -13.83 -13.61 -0.47
C TRP A 120 -14.80 -12.45 -0.28
N LYS A 121 -14.53 -11.31 -0.92
CA LYS A 121 -15.21 -10.05 -0.66
C LYS A 121 -15.80 -9.41 -1.91
N GLY A 122 -15.73 -10.10 -3.03
CA GLY A 122 -16.17 -9.55 -4.32
C GLY A 122 -15.18 -8.54 -4.91
N ALA A 123 -15.40 -8.18 -6.15
CA ALA A 123 -14.56 -7.25 -6.90
C ALA A 123 -14.81 -5.79 -6.48
N VAL A 124 -14.51 -5.45 -5.22
CA VAL A 124 -14.63 -4.10 -4.65
C VAL A 124 -13.37 -3.74 -3.88
N PHE A 125 -13.10 -2.45 -3.76
CA PHE A 125 -12.07 -1.95 -2.87
C PHE A 125 -12.56 -2.02 -1.43
N ASN A 126 -11.99 -2.92 -0.64
CA ASN A 126 -12.31 -3.07 0.77
C ASN A 126 -11.31 -2.29 1.62
N PHE A 127 -11.75 -1.78 2.76
CA PHE A 127 -10.85 -1.31 3.79
C PHE A 127 -10.63 -2.42 4.82
N TYR A 128 -9.37 -2.78 5.04
CA TYR A 128 -8.99 -3.82 5.99
C TYR A 128 -8.03 -3.27 7.04
N THR A 129 -8.41 -3.39 8.30
CA THR A 129 -7.58 -3.00 9.45
C THR A 129 -7.25 -4.22 10.29
N VAL A 130 -6.02 -4.30 10.77
CA VAL A 130 -5.53 -5.37 11.65
C VAL A 130 -4.81 -4.77 12.84
N GLY A 131 -5.34 -5.03 14.02
CA GLY A 131 -4.71 -4.72 15.30
C GLY A 131 -4.15 -5.98 15.97
N ALA A 132 -3.75 -5.85 17.25
CA ALA A 132 -3.20 -6.96 18.03
C ALA A 132 -4.18 -8.14 18.23
N SER A 133 -5.49 -7.88 18.20
CA SER A 133 -6.54 -8.85 18.51
C SER A 133 -7.21 -9.45 17.26
N GLY A 134 -6.82 -9.05 16.05
CA GLY A 134 -7.41 -9.56 14.82
C GLY A 134 -7.67 -8.49 13.78
N GLY A 135 -8.44 -8.81 12.76
CA GLY A 135 -8.73 -7.94 11.61
C GLY A 135 -10.20 -7.59 11.46
N THR A 136 -10.47 -6.43 10.91
CA THR A 136 -11.81 -5.95 10.56
C THR A 136 -11.85 -5.59 9.07
N TRP A 137 -12.83 -6.14 8.37
CA TRP A 137 -13.15 -5.82 6.98
C TRP A 137 -14.30 -4.84 6.93
N VAL A 138 -14.10 -3.73 6.24
CA VAL A 138 -15.16 -2.78 5.91
C VAL A 138 -15.27 -2.73 4.39
N GLN A 139 -16.40 -3.17 3.86
CA GLN A 139 -16.65 -3.11 2.43
C GLN A 139 -16.98 -1.67 2.02
N THR A 140 -16.25 -1.20 1.04
CA THR A 140 -16.52 0.11 0.46
C THR A 140 -17.68 0.06 -0.52
N GLY A 141 -18.79 -0.37 -0.24
CA GLY A 141 -19.92 -0.59 -1.17
C GLY A 141 -20.14 0.44 -2.30
N CYS A 142 -19.25 1.40 -2.44
CA CYS A 142 -19.32 2.51 -3.38
C CYS A 142 -18.37 2.40 -4.56
N VAL A 143 -17.29 1.62 -4.50
CA VAL A 143 -16.33 1.56 -5.60
C VAL A 143 -16.03 0.11 -5.94
N THR A 144 -16.54 -0.32 -7.08
CA THR A 144 -16.15 -1.59 -7.69
C THR A 144 -14.70 -1.48 -8.15
N SER A 145 -13.89 -2.49 -7.87
CA SER A 145 -12.55 -2.55 -8.41
C SER A 145 -12.62 -2.78 -9.92
N ASP A 146 -11.91 -1.99 -10.67
CA ASP A 146 -11.80 -2.08 -12.11
C ASP A 146 -10.34 -1.98 -12.58
N THR A 147 -10.10 -1.82 -13.84
CA THR A 147 -8.78 -1.73 -14.45
C THR A 147 -8.36 -0.28 -14.78
N ASN A 148 -9.03 0.71 -14.21
CA ASN A 148 -8.67 2.12 -14.35
C ASN A 148 -7.64 2.52 -13.27
N TRP A 149 -7.06 3.71 -13.44
CA TRP A 149 -6.26 4.35 -12.41
C TRP A 149 -7.15 4.91 -11.31
N HIS A 150 -6.80 4.57 -10.06
CA HIS A 150 -7.48 5.07 -8.86
C HIS A 150 -6.49 5.68 -7.89
N THR A 151 -6.93 6.74 -7.22
CA THR A 151 -6.24 7.32 -6.08
C THR A 151 -6.80 6.72 -4.80
N HIS A 152 -5.96 6.04 -4.03
CA HIS A 152 -6.28 5.46 -2.74
C HIS A 152 -5.69 6.34 -1.64
N LYS A 153 -6.52 6.85 -0.74
CA LYS A 153 -6.07 7.56 0.45
C LYS A 153 -6.46 6.76 1.69
N ILE A 154 -5.46 6.38 2.48
CA ILE A 154 -5.62 5.76 3.80
C ILE A 154 -5.19 6.79 4.83
N GLU A 155 -6.00 6.99 5.86
CA GLU A 155 -5.70 7.88 6.98
C GLU A 155 -5.92 7.14 8.29
N LEU A 156 -4.94 7.24 9.19
CA LEU A 156 -4.99 6.68 10.54
C LEU A 156 -4.97 7.80 11.56
N THR A 157 -5.89 7.73 12.50
CA THR A 157 -5.96 8.58 13.69
C THR A 157 -5.90 7.71 14.95
N SER A 158 -5.89 8.32 16.12
CA SER A 158 -5.92 7.58 17.40
C SER A 158 -7.20 6.77 17.63
N SER A 159 -8.29 7.06 16.91
CA SER A 159 -9.61 6.47 17.13
C SER A 159 -10.23 5.81 15.90
N ALA A 160 -9.67 6.03 14.73
CA ALA A 160 -10.21 5.52 13.47
C ALA A 160 -9.14 5.35 12.39
N GLY A 161 -9.39 4.39 11.52
CA GLY A 161 -8.76 4.32 10.20
C GLY A 161 -9.79 4.58 9.12
N SER A 162 -9.40 5.17 8.02
CA SER A 162 -10.29 5.44 6.89
C SER A 162 -9.65 5.15 5.55
N LEU A 163 -10.48 4.78 4.56
CA LEU A 163 -10.13 4.63 3.15
C LEU A 163 -11.02 5.51 2.30
N GLN A 164 -10.42 6.26 1.39
CA GLN A 164 -11.12 7.02 0.35
C GLN A 164 -10.55 6.65 -1.01
N ILE A 165 -11.41 6.42 -2.00
CA ILE A 165 -11.04 6.13 -3.38
C ILE A 165 -11.54 7.28 -4.26
N ASP A 166 -10.63 7.91 -5.04
CA ASP A 166 -10.92 9.00 -5.98
C ASP A 166 -11.71 10.17 -5.38
N GLY A 167 -11.50 10.47 -4.11
CA GLY A 167 -12.23 11.53 -3.42
C GLY A 167 -13.69 11.19 -3.09
N ASN A 168 -14.15 9.97 -3.33
CA ASN A 168 -15.50 9.51 -3.01
C ASN A 168 -15.73 9.31 -1.51
N THR A 169 -16.89 8.79 -1.15
CA THR A 169 -17.29 8.54 0.24
C THR A 169 -16.21 7.79 1.01
N THR A 170 -15.83 8.32 2.15
CA THR A 170 -14.85 7.71 3.04
C THR A 170 -15.46 6.54 3.80
N VAL A 171 -14.77 5.42 3.79
CA VAL A 171 -15.09 4.23 4.58
C VAL A 171 -14.25 4.23 5.83
N THR A 172 -14.83 3.97 6.99
CA THR A 172 -14.16 4.10 8.28
C THR A 172 -14.25 2.80 9.09
N SER A 173 -13.13 2.44 9.72
CA SER A 173 -13.04 1.40 10.77
C SER A 173 -12.60 2.02 12.08
N THR A 174 -13.25 1.64 13.17
CA THR A 174 -12.88 2.05 14.55
C THR A 174 -12.42 0.86 15.39
N THR A 175 -12.32 -0.31 14.78
CA THR A 175 -11.95 -1.57 15.44
C THR A 175 -10.70 -2.16 14.82
N ASN A 176 -9.95 -2.92 15.62
CA ASN A 176 -8.71 -3.57 15.19
C ASN A 176 -7.75 -2.62 14.45
N LEU A 177 -7.60 -1.41 15.00
CA LEU A 177 -6.61 -0.46 14.50
C LEU A 177 -5.20 -0.93 14.87
N PRO A 178 -4.19 -0.66 14.03
CA PRO A 178 -2.80 -0.97 14.38
C PRO A 178 -2.35 -0.19 15.62
N ALA A 179 -1.55 -0.83 16.46
CA ALA A 179 -1.04 -0.24 17.71
C ALA A 179 0.50 -0.11 17.72
N VAL A 180 1.13 -0.22 16.56
CA VAL A 180 2.59 -0.20 16.37
C VAL A 180 2.96 0.72 15.22
N SER A 181 4.23 1.11 15.13
CA SER A 181 4.75 1.86 13.98
C SER A 181 4.64 1.05 12.69
N LEU A 182 4.43 1.73 11.58
CA LEU A 182 4.06 1.17 10.29
C LEU A 182 5.05 1.58 9.20
N GLN A 183 5.03 0.84 8.11
CA GLN A 183 5.72 1.13 6.85
C GLN A 183 4.76 1.00 5.67
N PRO A 184 4.97 1.73 4.58
CA PRO A 184 4.20 1.53 3.35
C PRO A 184 4.49 0.18 2.72
N SER A 185 3.48 -0.40 2.10
CA SER A 185 3.57 -1.68 1.42
C SER A 185 2.59 -1.78 0.26
N VAL A 186 2.99 -2.50 -0.76
CA VAL A 186 2.14 -2.82 -1.92
C VAL A 186 2.41 -4.24 -2.35
N GLY A 187 1.37 -4.96 -2.72
CA GLY A 187 1.55 -6.31 -3.21
C GLY A 187 0.34 -6.90 -3.92
N ILE A 188 0.64 -7.94 -4.66
CA ILE A 188 -0.34 -8.82 -5.29
C ILE A 188 -0.02 -10.27 -4.97
N ASN A 189 -1.06 -11.04 -4.77
CA ASN A 189 -1.00 -12.46 -4.55
C ASN A 189 -2.01 -13.15 -5.48
N ASN A 190 -1.56 -14.21 -6.11
CA ASN A 190 -2.42 -15.04 -6.93
C ASN A 190 -2.82 -16.29 -6.14
N THR A 191 -4.12 -16.45 -5.91
CA THR A 191 -4.70 -17.63 -5.23
C THR A 191 -5.33 -18.60 -6.21
N SER A 192 -5.34 -18.27 -7.50
CA SER A 192 -5.91 -19.09 -8.58
C SER A 192 -5.01 -19.07 -9.82
N ALA A 193 -5.25 -19.95 -10.78
CA ALA A 193 -4.44 -20.08 -12.00
C ALA A 193 -4.64 -18.93 -13.01
N VAL A 194 -4.58 -17.68 -12.54
CA VAL A 194 -4.75 -16.47 -13.38
C VAL A 194 -3.58 -15.52 -13.15
N ASN A 195 -3.00 -14.99 -14.21
CA ASN A 195 -2.00 -13.94 -14.09
C ASN A 195 -2.67 -12.64 -13.59
N ARG A 196 -2.06 -12.00 -12.61
CA ARG A 196 -2.47 -10.68 -12.13
C ARG A 196 -1.37 -9.67 -12.36
N THR A 197 -1.79 -8.43 -12.57
CA THR A 197 -0.89 -7.30 -12.60
C THR A 197 -1.43 -6.16 -11.75
N LEU A 198 -0.52 -5.43 -11.12
CA LEU A 198 -0.77 -4.18 -10.43
C LEU A 198 0.28 -3.18 -10.90
N ASN A 199 -0.17 -2.03 -11.36
CA ASN A 199 0.71 -0.94 -11.70
C ASN A 199 0.54 0.19 -10.68
N ILE A 200 1.63 0.67 -10.09
CA ILE A 200 1.65 1.79 -9.16
C ILE A 200 2.59 2.87 -9.70
N ARG A 201 2.11 4.09 -9.83
CA ARG A 201 2.90 5.22 -10.36
C ARG A 201 3.23 6.30 -9.34
N TYR A 202 2.56 6.30 -8.20
CA TYR A 202 2.77 7.28 -7.15
C TYR A 202 2.46 6.69 -5.79
N MET A 203 3.27 7.04 -4.81
CA MET A 203 3.01 6.79 -3.40
C MET A 203 3.53 7.94 -2.55
N GLU A 204 2.74 8.38 -1.61
CA GLU A 204 3.12 9.36 -0.60
C GLU A 204 2.68 8.86 0.78
N CYS A 205 3.56 8.99 1.77
CA CYS A 205 3.24 8.74 3.17
C CYS A 205 3.76 9.88 4.03
N TYR A 206 2.97 10.31 5.01
CA TYR A 206 3.39 11.33 5.97
C TYR A 206 2.68 11.18 7.32
N ASN A 207 3.32 11.69 8.36
CA ASN A 207 2.70 11.84 9.67
C ASN A 207 1.97 13.19 9.77
N THR A 208 0.78 13.21 10.38
CA THR A 208 -0.08 14.41 10.56
C THR A 208 0.21 15.14 11.86
#